data_d9066645b08f93322ffdf1ccd234b5b2
#
_entry.id   d9066645b08f93322ffdf1ccd234b5b2
#
_cell.length_a   1.000
_cell.length_b   1.000
_cell.length_c   1.000
_cell.angle_alpha   90.00
_cell.angle_beta   90.00
_cell.angle_gamma   90.00
#
_symmetry.space_group_name_H-M   'P 1'
#
loop_
_entity.id
_entity.type
_entity.pdbx_description
1 polymer ?
#
loop_
_entity_poly.entity_id
_entity_poly.type
_entity_poly.pdbx_seq_one_letter_code
_entity_poly.pdbx_strand_id
1 'polypeptide(L)'
;MKTTRTRVRWTLAIGAALLVTSATADIPSAASACVADLVETTPSSDFTALEGGAVVRHDPTGLEWRRCAEGMSWTGTGCTGSATTWTWQGALQHADAVSGWRLPNINELRSIVERCRVSPAVNQQVFPGTPSSTFWSASPYAGLSDGAWSVYFGTGDDGWSRRSGNVRVRLVRGGQ
;
A
#
# COMPACT_ATOMS: atom_id res chain seq x y z
N MET A 1 -22.83 -84.66 -34.08
CA MET A 1 -21.86 -83.57 -34.04
C MET A 1 -22.50 -82.42 -33.19
N LYS A 2 -21.99 -82.21 -32.00
CA LYS A 2 -22.49 -81.16 -31.04
C LYS A 2 -21.40 -80.08 -30.98
N THR A 3 -21.74 -78.93 -31.52
CA THR A 3 -20.82 -77.75 -31.51
C THR A 3 -21.04 -76.94 -30.19
N THR A 4 -20.05 -76.92 -29.33
CA THR A 4 -20.06 -76.15 -28.10
C THR A 4 -19.61 -74.74 -28.38
N ARG A 5 -20.50 -73.73 -28.20
CA ARG A 5 -20.15 -72.31 -28.28
C ARG A 5 -19.63 -71.83 -26.92
N THR A 6 -18.34 -71.49 -26.85
CA THR A 6 -17.73 -70.81 -25.73
C THR A 6 -18.07 -69.34 -25.74
N ARG A 7 -18.72 -68.85 -24.67
CA ARG A 7 -18.99 -67.41 -24.46
C ARG A 7 -17.79 -66.78 -23.76
N VAL A 8 -17.15 -65.85 -24.44
CA VAL A 8 -16.15 -64.98 -23.83
C VAL A 8 -16.85 -63.87 -23.05
N ARG A 9 -16.64 -63.82 -21.75
CA ARG A 9 -17.08 -62.70 -20.87
C ARG A 9 -16.02 -61.64 -20.91
N TRP A 10 -16.39 -60.45 -21.39
CA TRP A 10 -15.58 -59.25 -21.25
C TRP A 10 -15.88 -58.62 -19.91
N THR A 11 -14.91 -58.57 -19.01
CA THR A 11 -14.95 -57.79 -17.76
C THR A 11 -14.51 -56.37 -18.08
N LEU A 12 -15.45 -55.42 -17.99
CA LEU A 12 -15.14 -54.00 -18.04
C LEU A 12 -14.41 -53.60 -16.75
N ALA A 13 -13.13 -53.27 -16.88
CA ALA A 13 -12.38 -52.62 -15.83
C ALA A 13 -12.79 -51.15 -15.76
N ILE A 14 -13.48 -50.75 -14.68
CA ILE A 14 -13.79 -49.35 -14.37
C ILE A 14 -12.51 -48.73 -13.86
N GLY A 15 -11.85 -47.94 -14.73
CA GLY A 15 -10.71 -47.12 -14.34
C GLY A 15 -11.18 -45.95 -13.48
N ALA A 16 -10.80 -45.96 -12.20
CA ALA A 16 -11.00 -44.78 -11.34
C ALA A 16 -10.03 -43.69 -11.80
N ALA A 17 -10.58 -42.63 -12.44
CA ALA A 17 -9.80 -41.44 -12.74
C ALA A 17 -9.57 -40.68 -11.41
N LEU A 18 -8.33 -40.68 -10.94
CA LEU A 18 -7.85 -39.82 -9.87
C LEU A 18 -7.85 -38.38 -10.40
N LEU A 19 -8.84 -37.58 -10.03
CA LEU A 19 -8.81 -36.12 -10.20
C LEU A 19 -7.71 -35.57 -9.30
N VAL A 20 -6.55 -35.29 -9.86
CA VAL A 20 -5.52 -34.48 -9.21
C VAL A 20 -6.01 -33.04 -9.24
N THR A 21 -6.65 -32.58 -8.17
CA THR A 21 -6.90 -31.16 -7.95
C THR A 21 -5.57 -30.50 -7.67
N SER A 22 -5.01 -29.83 -8.67
CA SER A 22 -3.89 -28.91 -8.49
C SER A 22 -4.40 -27.74 -7.65
N ALA A 23 -4.14 -27.79 -6.35
CA ALA A 23 -4.23 -26.60 -5.51
C ALA A 23 -3.17 -25.63 -6.01
N THR A 24 -3.57 -24.63 -6.80
CA THR A 24 -2.77 -23.43 -7.01
C THR A 24 -2.69 -22.77 -5.65
N ALA A 25 -1.58 -22.95 -4.94
CA ALA A 25 -1.28 -22.12 -3.81
C ALA A 25 -1.19 -20.69 -4.35
N ASP A 26 -2.19 -19.86 -4.03
CA ASP A 26 -2.08 -18.43 -4.18
C ASP A 26 -0.85 -18.03 -3.36
N ILE A 27 0.24 -17.72 -4.07
CA ILE A 27 1.38 -17.04 -3.47
C ILE A 27 0.81 -15.68 -3.05
N PRO A 28 0.65 -15.40 -1.75
CA PRO A 28 0.20 -14.07 -1.35
C PRO A 28 1.19 -13.11 -1.97
N SER A 29 0.71 -12.18 -2.79
CA SER A 29 1.49 -11.03 -3.25
C SER A 29 2.20 -10.50 -2.02
N ALA A 30 3.53 -10.57 -2.01
CA ALA A 30 4.32 -10.21 -0.85
C ALA A 30 4.15 -8.71 -0.57
N ALA A 31 3.03 -8.36 0.09
CA ALA A 31 2.98 -7.16 0.88
C ALA A 31 4.20 -7.26 1.79
N SER A 32 5.16 -6.34 1.66
CA SER A 32 6.45 -6.47 2.32
C SER A 32 6.24 -6.82 3.79
N ALA A 33 6.53 -8.09 4.14
CA ALA A 33 6.46 -8.53 5.52
C ALA A 33 7.51 -7.76 6.32
N CYS A 34 7.28 -7.59 7.61
CA CYS A 34 8.32 -7.08 8.49
C CYS A 34 9.58 -7.94 8.37
N VAL A 35 10.73 -7.31 8.39
CA VAL A 35 12.01 -8.00 8.57
C VAL A 35 11.91 -8.81 9.86
N ALA A 36 12.33 -10.08 9.83
CA ALA A 36 12.25 -10.97 10.98
C ALA A 36 12.86 -10.32 12.23
N ASP A 37 12.21 -10.52 13.36
CA ASP A 37 12.60 -10.02 14.68
C ASP A 37 12.44 -8.49 14.91
N LEU A 38 11.94 -7.73 13.92
CA LEU A 38 11.59 -6.33 14.13
C LEU A 38 10.11 -6.18 14.50
N VAL A 39 9.85 -5.33 15.49
CA VAL A 39 8.49 -5.00 15.94
C VAL A 39 7.87 -4.00 14.96
N GLU A 40 6.61 -4.22 14.57
CA GLU A 40 5.85 -3.22 13.81
C GLU A 40 5.74 -1.90 14.58
N THR A 41 6.05 -0.80 13.92
CA THR A 41 5.95 0.55 14.49
C THR A 41 4.62 1.22 14.16
N THR A 42 3.94 0.74 13.13
CA THR A 42 2.61 1.20 12.70
C THR A 42 1.72 -0.01 12.35
N PRO A 43 1.39 -0.87 13.36
CA PRO A 43 0.57 -2.06 13.13
C PRO A 43 -0.83 -1.66 12.65
N SER A 44 -1.50 -2.56 11.93
CA SER A 44 -2.85 -2.30 11.40
C SER A 44 -3.88 -2.01 12.50
N SER A 45 -3.65 -2.49 13.73
CA SER A 45 -4.48 -2.21 14.91
C SER A 45 -4.51 -0.73 15.32
N ASP A 46 -3.51 0.05 14.92
CA ASP A 46 -3.42 1.48 15.23
C ASP A 46 -4.22 2.36 14.24
N PHE A 47 -4.94 1.73 13.32
CA PHE A 47 -5.69 2.43 12.29
C PHE A 47 -7.15 2.04 12.26
N THR A 48 -8.03 3.04 12.28
CA THR A 48 -9.46 2.88 12.09
C THR A 48 -9.87 3.31 10.69
N ALA A 49 -10.54 2.44 9.93
CA ALA A 49 -11.04 2.77 8.60
C ALA A 49 -12.27 3.68 8.68
N LEU A 50 -12.29 4.73 7.87
CA LEU A 50 -13.36 5.71 7.74
C LEU A 50 -13.80 5.82 6.26
N GLU A 51 -14.95 6.44 6.00
CA GLU A 51 -15.44 6.77 4.66
C GLU A 51 -15.40 5.57 3.69
N GLY A 52 -15.93 4.41 4.12
CA GLY A 52 -15.92 3.20 3.30
C GLY A 52 -14.49 2.67 3.02
N GLY A 53 -13.54 3.03 3.87
CA GLY A 53 -12.14 2.62 3.78
C GLY A 53 -11.27 3.51 2.88
N ALA A 54 -11.81 4.60 2.30
CA ALA A 54 -11.01 5.55 1.52
C ALA A 54 -10.08 6.40 2.41
N VAL A 55 -10.42 6.52 3.68
CA VAL A 55 -9.70 7.26 4.71
C VAL A 55 -9.35 6.31 5.85
N VAL A 56 -8.21 6.53 6.49
CA VAL A 56 -7.83 5.85 7.73
C VAL A 56 -7.43 6.88 8.76
N ARG A 57 -7.92 6.70 9.99
CA ARG A 57 -7.43 7.45 11.15
C ARG A 57 -6.31 6.67 11.83
N HIS A 58 -5.20 7.31 12.05
CA HIS A 58 -4.11 6.81 12.89
C HIS A 58 -4.44 7.16 14.35
N ASP A 59 -4.92 6.18 15.11
CA ASP A 59 -5.48 6.38 16.45
C ASP A 59 -4.49 7.00 17.45
N PRO A 60 -3.18 6.65 17.45
CA PRO A 60 -2.21 7.28 18.34
C PRO A 60 -2.01 8.79 18.11
N THR A 61 -2.21 9.29 16.89
CA THR A 61 -2.01 10.72 16.56
C THR A 61 -3.32 11.48 16.33
N GLY A 62 -4.44 10.76 16.15
CA GLY A 62 -5.72 11.33 15.75
C GLY A 62 -5.76 11.85 14.31
N LEU A 63 -4.67 11.68 13.54
CA LEU A 63 -4.58 12.13 12.16
C LEU A 63 -5.39 11.23 11.23
N GLU A 64 -6.12 11.84 10.30
CA GLU A 64 -6.82 11.12 9.26
C GLU A 64 -6.09 11.26 7.92
N TRP A 65 -5.86 10.15 7.26
CA TRP A 65 -5.05 10.05 6.05
C TRP A 65 -5.88 9.57 4.87
N ARG A 66 -5.68 10.15 3.70
CA ARG A 66 -6.10 9.48 2.48
C ARG A 66 -5.35 8.16 2.32
N ARG A 67 -6.10 7.07 2.16
CA ARG A 67 -5.54 5.73 2.08
C ARG A 67 -4.70 5.53 0.82
N CYS A 68 -5.13 6.08 -0.29
CA CYS A 68 -4.38 6.12 -1.53
C CYS A 68 -3.49 7.36 -1.62
N ALA A 69 -2.34 7.24 -2.27
CA ALA A 69 -1.55 8.41 -2.69
C ALA A 69 -2.35 9.22 -3.73
N GLU A 70 -2.09 10.53 -3.79
CA GLU A 70 -2.80 11.40 -4.74
C GLU A 70 -2.54 10.98 -6.19
N GLY A 71 -3.59 11.03 -7.02
CA GLY A 71 -3.63 10.48 -8.37
C GLY A 71 -4.13 9.03 -8.45
N MET A 72 -4.18 8.33 -7.33
CA MET A 72 -4.76 6.99 -7.22
C MET A 72 -6.19 7.04 -6.68
N SER A 73 -6.98 6.01 -6.94
CA SER A 73 -8.37 5.89 -6.50
C SER A 73 -8.58 4.66 -5.63
N TRP A 74 -9.37 4.83 -4.56
CA TRP A 74 -9.80 3.73 -3.71
C TRP A 74 -10.92 2.93 -4.37
N THR A 75 -10.80 1.59 -4.41
CA THR A 75 -11.76 0.69 -5.05
C THR A 75 -12.67 -0.07 -4.07
N GLY A 76 -12.52 0.17 -2.76
CA GLY A 76 -13.16 -0.61 -1.70
C GLY A 76 -12.24 -1.69 -1.11
N THR A 77 -11.24 -2.13 -1.84
CA THR A 77 -10.28 -3.17 -1.40
C THR A 77 -8.82 -2.77 -1.58
N GLY A 78 -8.53 -1.80 -2.45
CA GLY A 78 -7.17 -1.37 -2.75
C GLY A 78 -7.12 -0.03 -3.47
N CYS A 79 -5.91 0.44 -3.77
CA CYS A 79 -5.68 1.65 -4.54
C CYS A 79 -5.29 1.29 -5.98
N THR A 80 -5.96 1.91 -6.97
CA THR A 80 -5.69 1.71 -8.41
C THR A 80 -5.26 3.01 -9.07
N GLY A 81 -4.62 2.90 -10.23
CA GLY A 81 -4.04 4.03 -10.95
C GLY A 81 -2.59 4.27 -10.56
N SER A 82 -2.06 5.41 -10.92
CA SER A 82 -0.67 5.80 -10.67
C SER A 82 -0.61 7.05 -9.80
N ALA A 83 0.25 7.01 -8.78
CA ALA A 83 0.50 8.19 -7.94
C ALA A 83 1.10 9.31 -8.77
N THR A 84 0.41 10.45 -8.81
CA THR A 84 0.86 11.66 -9.50
C THR A 84 2.00 12.33 -8.73
N THR A 85 2.79 13.13 -9.41
CA THR A 85 3.88 13.91 -8.83
C THR A 85 3.66 15.40 -9.04
N TRP A 86 4.14 16.23 -8.12
CA TRP A 86 4.04 17.69 -8.14
C TRP A 86 5.36 18.32 -7.69
N THR A 87 5.61 19.53 -8.15
CA THR A 87 6.55 20.42 -7.46
C THR A 87 6.03 20.73 -6.05
N TRP A 88 6.87 21.17 -5.14
CA TRP A 88 6.43 21.48 -3.78
C TRP A 88 5.31 22.54 -3.73
N GLN A 89 5.45 23.62 -4.52
CA GLN A 89 4.41 24.63 -4.65
C GLN A 89 3.11 24.05 -5.22
N GLY A 90 3.21 23.20 -6.25
CA GLY A 90 2.06 22.52 -6.83
C GLY A 90 1.38 21.57 -5.86
N ALA A 91 2.15 20.88 -4.99
CA ALA A 91 1.63 20.00 -3.94
C ALA A 91 0.83 20.77 -2.87
N LEU A 92 1.31 21.95 -2.46
CA LEU A 92 0.59 22.83 -1.55
C LEU A 92 -0.72 23.33 -2.18
N GLN A 93 -0.67 23.83 -3.41
CA GLN A 93 -1.86 24.29 -4.16
C GLN A 93 -2.88 23.16 -4.38
N HIS A 94 -2.41 21.95 -4.71
CA HIS A 94 -3.26 20.77 -4.84
C HIS A 94 -3.96 20.45 -3.52
N ALA A 95 -3.24 20.46 -2.42
CA ALA A 95 -3.77 20.18 -1.09
C ALA A 95 -4.84 21.23 -0.69
N ASP A 96 -4.56 22.52 -0.91
CA ASP A 96 -5.48 23.61 -0.61
C ASP A 96 -6.78 23.55 -1.44
N ALA A 97 -6.71 22.99 -2.66
CA ALA A 97 -7.89 22.80 -3.51
C ALA A 97 -8.81 21.67 -3.03
N VAL A 98 -8.35 20.80 -2.11
CA VAL A 98 -9.13 19.71 -1.57
C VAL A 98 -9.65 20.08 -0.18
N SER A 99 -10.90 20.50 -0.13
CA SER A 99 -11.52 21.02 1.10
C SER A 99 -11.33 20.09 2.29
N GLY A 100 -10.81 20.64 3.40
CA GLY A 100 -10.57 19.93 4.65
C GLY A 100 -9.32 19.07 4.67
N TRP A 101 -8.53 19.02 3.59
CA TRP A 101 -7.27 18.29 3.51
C TRP A 101 -6.09 19.23 3.37
N ARG A 102 -4.91 18.77 3.74
CA ARG A 102 -3.66 19.52 3.64
C ARG A 102 -2.48 18.59 3.39
N LEU A 103 -1.35 19.17 2.99
CA LEU A 103 -0.08 18.48 2.98
C LEU A 103 0.37 18.22 4.43
N PRO A 104 0.86 17.01 4.79
CA PRO A 104 1.36 16.73 6.14
C PRO A 104 2.65 17.52 6.43
N ASN A 105 2.89 17.91 7.67
CA ASN A 105 4.22 18.32 8.08
C ASN A 105 5.17 17.10 8.13
N ILE A 106 6.49 17.33 8.30
CA ILE A 106 7.46 16.22 8.25
C ILE A 106 7.25 15.19 9.37
N ASN A 107 6.89 15.63 10.58
CA ASN A 107 6.67 14.71 11.70
C ASN A 107 5.41 13.88 11.50
N GLU A 108 4.36 14.48 10.95
CA GLU A 108 3.15 13.76 10.59
C GLU A 108 3.43 12.72 9.50
N LEU A 109 4.15 13.09 8.44
CA LEU A 109 4.48 12.16 7.37
C LEU A 109 5.34 10.98 7.86
N ARG A 110 6.26 11.24 8.80
CA ARG A 110 7.06 10.20 9.46
C ARG A 110 6.24 9.28 10.34
N SER A 111 5.11 9.73 10.88
CA SER A 111 4.28 8.93 11.79
C SER A 111 3.61 7.71 11.12
N ILE A 112 3.57 7.67 9.79
CA ILE A 112 3.05 6.53 9.04
C ILE A 112 4.15 5.66 8.41
N VAL A 113 5.42 5.93 8.72
CA VAL A 113 6.54 5.07 8.29
C VAL A 113 6.57 3.81 9.14
N GLU A 114 6.53 2.65 8.48
CA GLU A 114 6.70 1.36 9.13
C GLU A 114 8.18 0.93 9.07
N ARG A 115 8.83 0.92 10.22
CA ARG A 115 10.29 0.74 10.28
C ARG A 115 10.75 -0.70 10.14
N CYS A 116 9.86 -1.67 10.31
CA CYS A 116 10.19 -3.06 10.07
C CYS A 116 10.06 -3.46 8.59
N ARG A 117 9.62 -2.55 7.71
CA ARG A 117 9.37 -2.81 6.29
C ARG A 117 10.24 -1.94 5.41
N VAL A 118 10.53 -2.47 4.22
CA VAL A 118 11.22 -1.74 3.14
C VAL A 118 10.52 -2.03 1.82
N SER A 119 10.61 -1.09 0.89
CA SER A 119 10.13 -1.23 -0.49
C SER A 119 8.65 -1.63 -0.65
N PRO A 120 7.69 -0.92 -0.01
CA PRO A 120 7.83 0.32 0.72
C PRO A 120 7.86 0.16 2.25
N ALA A 121 8.47 1.12 2.94
CA ALA A 121 8.50 1.28 4.39
C ALA A 121 7.19 1.88 4.92
N VAL A 122 6.09 1.20 4.69
CA VAL A 122 4.74 1.57 5.14
C VAL A 122 3.88 0.32 5.28
N ASN A 123 2.91 0.32 6.17
CA ASN A 123 1.97 -0.77 6.29
C ASN A 123 1.03 -0.80 5.07
N GLN A 124 1.26 -1.75 4.15
CA GLN A 124 0.49 -1.86 2.90
C GLN A 124 -0.93 -2.41 3.10
N GLN A 125 -1.25 -3.02 4.24
CA GLN A 125 -2.63 -3.36 4.57
C GLN A 125 -3.45 -2.10 4.85
N VAL A 126 -2.79 -1.08 5.41
CA VAL A 126 -3.36 0.23 5.70
C VAL A 126 -3.29 1.15 4.48
N PHE A 127 -2.14 1.22 3.81
CA PHE A 127 -1.87 2.10 2.67
C PHE A 127 -1.49 1.30 1.42
N PRO A 128 -2.44 0.55 0.82
CA PRO A 128 -2.15 -0.35 -0.29
C PRO A 128 -1.65 0.42 -1.53
N GLY A 129 -0.76 -0.23 -2.28
CA GLY A 129 -0.22 0.34 -3.51
C GLY A 129 0.65 1.58 -3.34
N THR A 130 1.08 1.90 -2.10
CA THR A 130 2.02 3.00 -1.88
C THR A 130 3.34 2.69 -2.59
N PRO A 131 3.81 3.54 -3.52
CA PRO A 131 5.06 3.29 -4.21
C PRO A 131 6.28 3.55 -3.32
N SER A 132 7.34 2.78 -3.53
CA SER A 132 8.67 2.99 -2.92
C SER A 132 9.32 4.24 -3.49
N SER A 133 8.85 5.41 -3.09
CA SER A 133 9.20 6.70 -3.65
C SER A 133 9.16 7.79 -2.61
N THR A 134 9.66 8.97 -3.00
CA THR A 134 9.66 10.17 -2.15
C THR A 134 8.28 10.85 -2.15
N PHE A 135 7.88 11.32 -0.97
CA PHE A 135 6.64 12.05 -0.73
C PHE A 135 6.93 13.39 -0.06
N TRP A 136 6.25 14.46 -0.50
CA TRP A 136 6.38 15.79 0.06
C TRP A 136 5.79 15.91 1.46
N SER A 137 6.47 16.70 2.30
CA SER A 137 5.85 17.35 3.44
C SER A 137 5.63 18.84 3.19
N ALA A 138 4.79 19.49 3.99
CA ALA A 138 4.61 20.94 3.99
C ALA A 138 5.79 21.69 4.66
N SER A 139 6.71 20.99 5.30
CA SER A 139 7.80 21.58 6.07
C SER A 139 8.93 22.07 5.17
N PRO A 140 9.28 23.37 5.18
CA PRO A 140 10.45 23.86 4.47
C PRO A 140 11.73 23.32 5.13
N TYR A 141 12.78 23.09 4.31
CA TYR A 141 14.07 22.70 4.82
C TYR A 141 14.93 23.93 5.12
N ALA A 142 15.28 24.15 6.39
CA ALA A 142 16.01 25.37 6.79
C ALA A 142 17.45 25.42 6.25
N GLY A 143 18.06 24.27 5.94
CA GLY A 143 19.43 24.21 5.40
C GLY A 143 19.59 24.61 3.95
N LEU A 144 18.47 24.78 3.20
CA LEU A 144 18.49 25.15 1.78
C LEU A 144 17.20 25.90 1.42
N SER A 145 17.32 27.13 0.93
CA SER A 145 16.17 28.02 0.64
C SER A 145 15.20 27.46 -0.41
N ASP A 146 15.69 26.65 -1.35
CA ASP A 146 14.92 25.96 -2.37
C ASP A 146 14.60 24.49 -2.00
N GLY A 147 14.84 24.08 -0.73
CA GLY A 147 14.57 22.75 -0.21
C GLY A 147 13.26 22.65 0.60
N ALA A 148 12.64 21.47 0.59
CA ALA A 148 11.57 21.10 1.49
C ALA A 148 11.79 19.67 1.99
N TRP A 149 11.34 19.37 3.21
CA TRP A 149 11.40 18.05 3.80
C TRP A 149 10.51 17.06 3.05
N SER A 150 10.96 15.83 2.95
CA SER A 150 10.29 14.73 2.29
C SER A 150 10.62 13.41 2.98
N VAL A 151 9.83 12.38 2.75
CA VAL A 151 10.10 10.99 3.20
C VAL A 151 10.23 10.10 1.98
N TYR A 152 11.28 9.30 1.94
CA TYR A 152 11.45 8.25 0.93
C TYR A 152 10.88 6.93 1.46
N PHE A 153 9.69 6.55 1.00
CA PHE A 153 9.04 5.31 1.42
C PHE A 153 9.71 4.02 0.89
N GLY A 154 10.80 4.09 0.15
CA GLY A 154 11.60 2.90 -0.15
C GLY A 154 12.27 2.33 1.09
N THR A 155 12.81 3.20 1.95
CA THR A 155 13.53 2.84 3.19
C THR A 155 12.89 3.42 4.45
N GLY A 156 12.03 4.42 4.33
CA GLY A 156 11.43 5.14 5.46
C GLY A 156 12.29 6.30 5.97
N ASP A 157 13.35 6.66 5.23
CA ASP A 157 14.21 7.77 5.59
C ASP A 157 13.58 9.12 5.26
N ASP A 158 13.78 10.09 6.10
CA ASP A 158 13.48 11.49 5.82
C ASP A 158 14.71 12.20 5.27
N GLY A 159 14.46 13.16 4.41
CA GLY A 159 15.48 13.97 3.77
C GLY A 159 14.85 15.23 3.20
N TRP A 160 15.62 15.94 2.39
CA TRP A 160 15.12 17.09 1.67
C TRP A 160 15.15 16.85 0.16
N SER A 161 14.26 17.52 -0.53
CA SER A 161 14.21 17.53 -1.99
C SER A 161 14.12 18.99 -2.48
N ARG A 162 14.65 19.28 -3.68
CA ARG A 162 14.47 20.61 -4.27
C ARG A 162 13.00 20.85 -4.57
N ARG A 163 12.47 22.02 -4.21
CA ARG A 163 11.07 22.40 -4.41
C ARG A 163 10.62 22.37 -5.86
N SER A 164 11.55 22.48 -6.81
CA SER A 164 11.30 22.32 -8.26
C SER A 164 11.19 20.86 -8.70
N GLY A 165 11.56 19.90 -7.86
CA GLY A 165 11.46 18.47 -8.16
C GLY A 165 10.01 17.97 -8.15
N ASN A 166 9.74 16.94 -8.93
CA ASN A 166 8.43 16.29 -8.98
C ASN A 166 8.38 15.10 -8.02
N VAL A 167 7.62 15.23 -6.93
CA VAL A 167 7.55 14.29 -5.83
C VAL A 167 6.07 13.96 -5.52
N ARG A 168 5.80 12.80 -4.96
CA ARG A 168 4.44 12.32 -4.68
C ARG A 168 3.83 13.00 -3.46
N VAL A 169 2.52 12.86 -3.32
CA VAL A 169 1.72 13.48 -2.25
C VAL A 169 0.79 12.45 -1.62
N ARG A 170 0.64 12.54 -0.31
CA ARG A 170 -0.45 11.94 0.47
C ARG A 170 -1.01 13.02 1.37
N LEU A 171 -2.32 13.18 1.35
CA LEU A 171 -3.00 14.21 2.14
C LEU A 171 -3.39 13.70 3.53
N VAL A 172 -3.43 14.64 4.44
CA VAL A 172 -3.80 14.45 5.84
C VAL A 172 -4.81 15.51 6.27
N ARG A 173 -5.61 15.20 7.31
CA ARG A 173 -6.46 16.16 8.01
C ARG A 173 -6.50 15.86 9.50
N GLY A 174 -7.02 16.79 10.29
CA GLY A 174 -7.04 16.69 11.76
C GLY A 174 -5.67 17.01 12.38
N GLY A 175 -5.52 16.73 13.70
CA GLY A 175 -4.25 16.89 14.42
C GLY A 175 -3.86 18.33 14.75
N GLN A 176 -4.83 19.25 14.87
CA GLN A 176 -4.62 20.64 15.34
C GLN A 176 -5.18 20.79 16.73
#